data_f6c8873327baef4fb45f45095b9044cf
#
_entry.id   f6c8873327baef4fb45f45095b9044cf
#
_cell.length_a   1.000
_cell.length_b   1.000
_cell.length_c   1.000
_cell.angle_alpha   90.00
_cell.angle_beta   90.00
_cell.angle_gamma   90.00
#
_symmetry.space_group_name_H-M   'P 1'
#
loop_
_entity.id
_entity.type
_entity.pdbx_description
1 polymer ?
#
loop_
_entity_poly.entity_id
_entity_poly.type
_entity_poly.pdbx_seq_one_letter_code
_entity_poly.pdbx_strand_id
1 'polypeptide(L)'
;MAHARKTIRLTVAQAIVKFIAAQYSVADGVRERFIPAALGIFGHGNVAGLGQALDEFNDELPFIQGRNEQALAHAAIAFAKAKRRRQAMAVTASIGPGALNMVTAAGLATVNRLPVLLLPGDTYATRRQGPVLQQIEDPSAPDVTANDAFRPVSRFFDRITRPEQLLTALPQA
;
A
#
# COMPACT_ATOMS: atom_id res chain seq x y z
N MET A 1 33.40 0.78 22.43
CA MET A 1 32.89 1.96 21.72
C MET A 1 31.52 1.65 21.20
N ALA A 2 30.47 2.31 21.70
CA ALA A 2 29.12 2.12 21.20
C ALA A 2 29.05 2.73 19.80
N HIS A 3 28.82 1.92 18.77
CA HIS A 3 28.51 2.42 17.43
C HIS A 3 27.24 3.26 17.53
N ALA A 4 27.36 4.57 17.34
CA ALA A 4 26.21 5.47 17.21
C ALA A 4 25.31 4.88 16.10
N ARG A 5 24.11 4.46 16.45
CA ARG A 5 23.13 3.99 15.46
C ARG A 5 22.85 5.14 14.50
N LYS A 6 23.19 4.94 13.25
CA LYS A 6 22.94 5.91 12.19
C LYS A 6 21.43 6.04 12.03
N THR A 7 20.84 7.16 12.45
CA THR A 7 19.41 7.43 12.30
C THR A 7 19.18 8.24 11.03
N ILE A 8 18.02 8.05 10.42
CA ILE A 8 17.55 8.82 9.28
C ILE A 8 16.16 9.39 9.59
N ARG A 9 15.89 10.60 9.16
CA ARG A 9 14.56 11.21 9.27
C ARG A 9 13.80 11.00 7.96
N LEU A 10 12.62 10.39 8.05
CA LEU A 10 11.76 10.08 6.90
C LEU A 10 10.33 10.53 7.19
N THR A 11 9.58 10.81 6.15
CA THR A 11 8.11 10.83 6.22
C THR A 11 7.60 9.38 6.32
N VAL A 12 6.34 9.19 6.72
CA VAL A 12 5.70 7.88 6.74
C VAL A 12 5.73 7.22 5.35
N ALA A 13 5.43 7.99 4.30
CA ALA A 13 5.45 7.49 2.93
C ALA A 13 6.86 7.05 2.47
N GLN A 14 7.89 7.84 2.76
CA GLN A 14 9.27 7.48 2.47
C GLN A 14 9.69 6.21 3.23
N ALA A 15 9.27 6.07 4.48
CA ALA A 15 9.55 4.87 5.27
C ALA A 15 8.87 3.62 4.67
N ILE A 16 7.62 3.73 4.20
CA ILE A 16 6.91 2.65 3.51
C ILE A 16 7.67 2.24 2.25
N VAL A 17 8.03 3.19 1.37
CA VAL A 17 8.72 2.88 0.12
C VAL A 17 10.06 2.20 0.37
N LYS A 18 10.87 2.74 1.29
CA LYS A 18 12.17 2.14 1.63
C LYS A 18 12.04 0.75 2.27
N PHE A 19 11.04 0.55 3.13
CA PHE A 19 10.78 -0.76 3.71
C PHE A 19 10.44 -1.78 2.62
N ILE A 20 9.53 -1.44 1.71
CA ILE A 20 9.09 -2.32 0.61
C ILE A 20 10.28 -2.64 -0.31
N ALA A 21 11.06 -1.64 -0.71
CA ALA A 21 12.21 -1.80 -1.59
C ALA A 21 13.31 -2.71 -0.99
N ALA A 22 13.38 -2.77 0.34
CA ALA A 22 14.36 -3.57 1.08
C ALA A 22 13.94 -5.03 1.31
N GLN A 23 12.73 -5.43 0.89
CA GLN A 23 12.24 -6.80 1.09
C GLN A 23 12.72 -7.74 -0.04
N TYR A 24 13.20 -8.90 0.34
CA TYR A 24 13.68 -9.93 -0.58
C TYR A 24 13.09 -11.30 -0.23
N SER A 25 12.81 -12.08 -1.25
CA SER A 25 12.54 -13.51 -1.13
C SER A 25 13.79 -14.31 -1.53
N VAL A 26 13.98 -15.45 -0.90
CA VAL A 26 15.04 -16.38 -1.27
C VAL A 26 14.40 -17.75 -1.51
N ALA A 27 14.58 -18.28 -2.71
CA ALA A 27 14.10 -19.61 -3.07
C ALA A 27 15.10 -20.28 -4.00
N ASP A 28 15.43 -21.54 -3.75
CA ASP A 28 16.37 -22.34 -4.56
C ASP A 28 17.75 -21.64 -4.74
N GLY A 29 18.21 -20.90 -3.72
CA GLY A 29 19.47 -20.14 -3.78
C GLY A 29 19.38 -18.80 -4.55
N VAL A 30 18.26 -18.49 -5.15
CA VAL A 30 18.04 -17.22 -5.87
C VAL A 30 17.41 -16.19 -4.93
N ARG A 31 18.03 -15.02 -4.82
CA ARG A 31 17.53 -13.87 -4.05
C ARG A 31 16.94 -12.84 -5.01
N GLU A 32 15.66 -12.55 -4.86
CA GLU A 32 14.92 -11.57 -5.67
C GLU A 32 14.24 -10.55 -4.78
N ARG A 33 14.02 -9.33 -5.27
CA ARG A 33 13.14 -8.36 -4.59
C ARG A 33 11.75 -8.97 -4.45
N PHE A 34 11.22 -8.98 -3.22
CA PHE A 34 9.88 -9.51 -2.99
C PHE A 34 8.80 -8.66 -3.66
N ILE A 35 8.93 -7.32 -3.58
CA ILE A 35 8.08 -6.37 -4.29
C ILE A 35 8.95 -5.55 -5.26
N PRO A 36 8.99 -5.92 -6.56
CA PRO A 36 9.88 -5.28 -7.52
C PRO A 36 9.36 -3.93 -8.06
N ALA A 37 8.07 -3.64 -7.91
CA ALA A 37 7.47 -2.39 -8.36
C ALA A 37 6.17 -2.09 -7.61
N ALA A 38 5.75 -0.82 -7.64
CA ALA A 38 4.44 -0.36 -7.21
C ALA A 38 3.59 0.03 -8.42
N LEU A 39 2.32 -0.33 -8.39
CA LEU A 39 1.31 0.05 -9.38
C LEU A 39 0.35 1.05 -8.75
N GLY A 40 -0.25 1.94 -9.53
CA GLY A 40 -1.28 2.78 -8.93
C GLY A 40 -1.81 3.91 -9.81
N ILE A 41 -2.76 4.61 -9.20
CA ILE A 41 -3.30 5.87 -9.69
C ILE A 41 -3.31 6.83 -8.51
N PHE A 42 -2.69 7.99 -8.70
CA PHE A 42 -2.70 9.00 -7.67
C PHE A 42 -3.93 9.91 -7.76
N GLY A 43 -4.35 10.37 -6.60
CA GLY A 43 -5.28 11.46 -6.43
C GLY A 43 -4.84 12.34 -5.28
N HIS A 44 -5.63 13.36 -4.94
CA HIS A 44 -5.30 14.31 -3.88
C HIS A 44 -5.04 13.63 -2.51
N GLY A 45 -5.59 12.43 -2.27
CA GLY A 45 -5.44 11.71 -1.00
C GLY A 45 -4.07 11.05 -0.79
N ASN A 46 -3.29 10.82 -1.85
CA ASN A 46 -2.02 10.10 -1.73
C ASN A 46 -0.87 10.63 -2.60
N VAL A 47 -1.12 11.59 -3.51
CA VAL A 47 -0.07 12.11 -4.42
C VAL A 47 1.06 12.82 -3.66
N ALA A 48 0.72 13.68 -2.69
CA ALA A 48 1.72 14.44 -1.93
C ALA A 48 2.46 13.61 -0.87
N GLY A 49 1.99 12.40 -0.58
CA GLY A 49 2.65 11.47 0.34
C GLY A 49 3.34 10.35 -0.42
N LEU A 50 2.59 9.29 -0.70
CA LEU A 50 3.14 8.09 -1.31
C LEU A 50 3.61 8.34 -2.75
N GLY A 51 2.89 9.17 -3.53
CA GLY A 51 3.30 9.55 -4.88
C GLY A 51 4.64 10.23 -4.93
N GLN A 52 4.84 11.24 -4.07
CA GLN A 52 6.13 11.94 -3.97
C GLN A 52 7.27 11.00 -3.53
N ALA A 53 7.01 10.11 -2.58
CA ALA A 53 8.01 9.16 -2.12
C ALA A 53 8.39 8.13 -3.20
N LEU A 54 7.44 7.66 -3.99
CA LEU A 54 7.70 6.76 -5.12
C LEU A 54 8.46 7.45 -6.25
N ASP A 55 8.22 8.74 -6.49
CA ASP A 55 8.99 9.52 -7.45
C ASP A 55 10.45 9.71 -6.98
N GLU A 56 10.63 10.09 -5.70
CA GLU A 56 11.95 10.29 -5.09
C GLU A 56 12.80 9.01 -5.09
N PHE A 57 12.20 7.87 -4.85
CA PHE A 57 12.88 6.56 -4.75
C PHE A 57 12.55 5.62 -5.91
N ASN A 58 12.26 6.17 -7.10
CA ASN A 58 11.84 5.37 -8.25
C ASN A 58 12.91 4.35 -8.70
N ASP A 59 14.19 4.64 -8.48
CA ASP A 59 15.28 3.70 -8.75
C ASP A 59 15.28 2.50 -7.77
N GLU A 60 14.78 2.71 -6.55
CA GLU A 60 14.68 1.65 -5.53
C GLU A 60 13.38 0.85 -5.66
N LEU A 61 12.25 1.52 -5.94
CA LEU A 61 10.93 0.92 -6.12
C LEU A 61 10.21 1.58 -7.32
N PRO A 62 10.40 1.08 -8.54
CA PRO A 62 9.77 1.62 -9.74
C PRO A 62 8.26 1.75 -9.62
N PHE A 63 7.71 2.87 -10.08
CA PHE A 63 6.28 3.11 -10.12
C PHE A 63 5.73 2.99 -11.53
N ILE A 64 4.63 2.24 -11.67
CA ILE A 64 3.93 2.03 -12.94
C ILE A 64 2.52 2.59 -12.80
N GLN A 65 2.27 3.68 -13.49
CA GLN A 65 0.94 4.30 -13.52
C GLN A 65 -0.01 3.53 -14.43
N GLY A 66 -1.23 3.31 -13.94
CA GLY A 66 -2.31 2.72 -14.73
C GLY A 66 -3.48 3.67 -14.93
N ARG A 67 -4.62 3.11 -15.38
CA ARG A 67 -5.84 3.85 -15.67
C ARG A 67 -7.08 3.35 -14.95
N ASN A 68 -6.96 2.24 -14.22
CA ASN A 68 -8.06 1.66 -13.45
C ASN A 68 -7.48 0.86 -12.29
N GLU A 69 -7.89 1.16 -11.07
CA GLU A 69 -7.33 0.60 -9.84
C GLU A 69 -7.64 -0.90 -9.70
N GLN A 70 -8.85 -1.32 -10.08
CA GLN A 70 -9.22 -2.73 -10.07
C GLN A 70 -8.37 -3.54 -11.06
N ALA A 71 -8.16 -3.01 -12.26
CA ALA A 71 -7.32 -3.66 -13.26
C ALA A 71 -5.86 -3.79 -12.78
N LEU A 72 -5.32 -2.77 -12.12
CA LEU A 72 -3.97 -2.80 -11.55
C LEU A 72 -3.86 -3.83 -10.42
N ALA A 73 -4.86 -3.90 -9.53
CA ALA A 73 -4.88 -4.90 -8.47
C ALA A 73 -4.99 -6.32 -9.06
N HIS A 74 -5.79 -6.54 -10.12
CA HIS A 74 -5.82 -7.83 -10.82
C HIS A 74 -4.50 -8.15 -11.54
N ALA A 75 -3.82 -7.16 -12.12
CA ALA A 75 -2.49 -7.36 -12.69
C ALA A 75 -1.46 -7.78 -11.63
N ALA A 76 -1.52 -7.18 -10.43
CA ALA A 76 -0.69 -7.59 -9.29
C ALA A 76 -0.97 -9.04 -8.86
N ILE A 77 -2.22 -9.46 -8.85
CA ILE A 77 -2.64 -10.85 -8.58
C ILE A 77 -2.08 -11.80 -9.63
N ALA A 78 -2.22 -11.45 -10.92
CA ALA A 78 -1.70 -12.25 -12.03
C ALA A 78 -0.16 -12.37 -11.96
N PHE A 79 0.53 -11.28 -11.62
CA PHE A 79 1.97 -11.29 -11.39
C PHE A 79 2.37 -12.25 -10.26
N ALA A 80 1.73 -12.16 -9.09
CA ALA A 80 1.99 -13.04 -7.96
C ALA A 80 1.76 -14.52 -8.32
N LYS A 81 0.73 -14.80 -9.11
CA LYS A 81 0.45 -16.16 -9.62
C LYS A 81 1.55 -16.63 -10.57
N ALA A 82 1.95 -15.80 -11.54
CA ALA A 82 3.01 -16.13 -12.50
C ALA A 82 4.35 -16.36 -11.79
N LYS A 83 4.64 -15.58 -10.76
CA LYS A 83 5.83 -15.72 -9.90
C LYS A 83 5.72 -16.82 -8.83
N ARG A 84 4.67 -17.62 -8.87
CA ARG A 84 4.44 -18.73 -7.90
C ARG A 84 4.49 -18.28 -6.45
N ARG A 85 3.97 -17.08 -6.16
CA ARG A 85 3.97 -16.41 -4.83
C ARG A 85 5.37 -16.04 -4.27
N ARG A 86 6.41 -16.13 -5.08
CA ARG A 86 7.78 -15.72 -4.67
C ARG A 86 7.96 -14.22 -4.69
N GLN A 87 7.14 -13.52 -5.46
CA GLN A 87 7.11 -12.06 -5.57
C GLN A 87 5.65 -11.57 -5.54
N ALA A 88 5.48 -10.35 -5.08
CA ALA A 88 4.22 -9.62 -5.05
C ALA A 88 4.38 -8.24 -5.71
N MET A 89 3.30 -7.51 -5.87
CA MET A 89 3.30 -6.09 -6.23
C MET A 89 2.61 -5.29 -5.14
N ALA A 90 3.05 -4.05 -4.93
CA ALA A 90 2.29 -3.06 -4.20
C ALA A 90 1.32 -2.35 -5.14
N VAL A 91 0.13 -2.02 -4.68
CA VAL A 91 -0.85 -1.24 -5.45
C VAL A 91 -1.38 -0.12 -4.59
N THR A 92 -1.33 1.11 -5.11
CA THR A 92 -1.87 2.28 -4.43
C THR A 92 -3.02 2.92 -5.21
N ALA A 93 -3.93 3.53 -4.49
CA ALA A 93 -5.06 4.27 -5.05
C ALA A 93 -5.35 5.49 -4.19
N SER A 94 -6.07 6.45 -4.75
CA SER A 94 -6.62 7.57 -4.01
C SER A 94 -7.65 7.10 -2.99
N ILE A 95 -8.17 8.02 -2.21
CA ILE A 95 -9.23 7.77 -1.21
C ILE A 95 -10.57 7.40 -1.87
N GLY A 96 -11.51 6.93 -1.08
CA GLY A 96 -12.91 6.77 -1.46
C GLY A 96 -13.12 5.86 -2.66
N PRO A 97 -13.65 6.38 -3.79
CA PRO A 97 -13.97 5.56 -4.97
C PRO A 97 -12.78 4.82 -5.55
N GLY A 98 -11.59 5.45 -5.57
CA GLY A 98 -10.35 4.81 -6.05
C GLY A 98 -9.96 3.61 -5.18
N ALA A 99 -9.99 3.77 -3.87
CA ALA A 99 -9.74 2.70 -2.92
C ALA A 99 -10.77 1.57 -3.08
N LEU A 100 -12.07 1.89 -3.09
CA LEU A 100 -13.15 0.90 -3.20
C LEU A 100 -13.09 0.10 -4.49
N ASN A 101 -12.56 0.68 -5.57
CA ASN A 101 -12.41 -0.02 -6.84
C ASN A 101 -11.48 -1.25 -6.76
N MET A 102 -10.64 -1.37 -5.71
CA MET A 102 -9.76 -2.52 -5.51
C MET A 102 -10.36 -3.64 -4.64
N VAL A 103 -11.52 -3.44 -4.02
CA VAL A 103 -12.10 -4.38 -3.04
C VAL A 103 -12.37 -5.76 -3.65
N THR A 104 -12.93 -5.82 -4.85
CA THR A 104 -13.16 -7.10 -5.56
C THR A 104 -11.85 -7.86 -5.79
N ALA A 105 -10.79 -7.15 -6.17
CA ALA A 105 -9.48 -7.76 -6.36
C ALA A 105 -8.89 -8.27 -5.03
N ALA A 106 -9.07 -7.54 -3.93
CA ALA A 106 -8.65 -8.00 -2.61
C ALA A 106 -9.32 -9.33 -2.22
N GLY A 107 -10.62 -9.47 -2.47
CA GLY A 107 -11.35 -10.72 -2.28
C GLY A 107 -10.79 -11.86 -3.13
N LEU A 108 -10.51 -11.60 -4.41
CA LEU A 108 -9.91 -12.60 -5.31
C LEU A 108 -8.51 -13.03 -4.82
N ALA A 109 -7.68 -12.09 -4.42
CA ALA A 109 -6.34 -12.38 -3.88
C ALA A 109 -6.43 -13.26 -2.64
N THR A 110 -7.33 -12.92 -1.71
CA THR A 110 -7.53 -13.63 -0.44
C THR A 110 -7.99 -15.08 -0.66
N VAL A 111 -9.00 -15.30 -1.49
CA VAL A 111 -9.53 -16.64 -1.79
C VAL A 111 -8.46 -17.52 -2.45
N ASN A 112 -7.67 -16.95 -3.35
CA ASN A 112 -6.61 -17.68 -4.06
C ASN A 112 -5.27 -17.71 -3.30
N ARG A 113 -5.17 -17.08 -2.13
CA ARG A 113 -3.93 -16.98 -1.33
C ARG A 113 -2.77 -16.41 -2.14
N LEU A 114 -3.02 -15.37 -2.93
CA LEU A 114 -2.02 -14.67 -3.74
C LEU A 114 -1.59 -13.39 -3.04
N PRO A 115 -0.29 -13.17 -2.80
CA PRO A 115 0.19 -12.00 -2.08
C PRO A 115 0.07 -10.75 -2.96
N VAL A 116 -0.59 -9.73 -2.43
CA VAL A 116 -0.68 -8.38 -2.99
C VAL A 116 -0.72 -7.40 -1.83
N LEU A 117 0.10 -6.37 -1.87
CA LEU A 117 0.09 -5.30 -0.87
C LEU A 117 -0.74 -4.13 -1.39
N LEU A 118 -1.91 -3.88 -0.81
CA LEU A 118 -2.75 -2.74 -1.15
C LEU A 118 -2.48 -1.58 -0.19
N LEU A 119 -2.21 -0.40 -0.73
CA LEU A 119 -1.89 0.83 0.00
C LEU A 119 -2.84 1.96 -0.45
N PRO A 120 -4.14 1.87 -0.20
CA PRO A 120 -5.08 2.94 -0.53
C PRO A 120 -4.87 4.16 0.37
N GLY A 121 -5.16 5.35 -0.15
CA GLY A 121 -5.35 6.53 0.66
C GLY A 121 -6.54 6.36 1.60
N ASP A 122 -6.53 7.08 2.73
CA ASP A 122 -7.61 7.08 3.71
C ASP A 122 -7.94 8.51 4.15
N THR A 123 -8.88 8.66 5.05
CA THR A 123 -9.25 9.92 5.68
C THR A 123 -8.11 10.48 6.53
N TYR A 124 -8.25 11.72 7.00
CA TYR A 124 -7.25 12.33 7.89
C TYR A 124 -7.06 11.52 9.17
N ALA A 125 -5.80 11.24 9.52
CA ALA A 125 -5.45 10.45 10.70
C ALA A 125 -5.77 11.13 12.03
N THR A 126 -5.75 12.46 12.09
CA THR A 126 -5.75 13.22 13.36
C THR A 126 -6.84 14.27 13.48
N ARG A 127 -7.69 14.45 12.47
CA ARG A 127 -8.75 15.46 12.49
C ARG A 127 -10.01 14.97 11.78
N ARG A 128 -11.15 15.55 12.16
CA ARG A 128 -12.39 15.33 11.41
C ARG A 128 -12.23 15.82 9.98
N GLN A 129 -12.73 15.04 9.07
CA GLN A 129 -12.80 15.38 7.67
C GLN A 129 -13.96 16.35 7.44
N GLY A 130 -13.67 17.42 6.71
CA GLY A 130 -14.70 18.26 6.10
C GLY A 130 -15.06 17.74 4.72
N PRO A 131 -15.85 18.47 3.94
CA PRO A 131 -16.11 18.14 2.54
C PRO A 131 -14.80 18.23 1.73
N VAL A 132 -14.28 17.09 1.33
CA VAL A 132 -13.06 16.96 0.54
C VAL A 132 -13.41 16.24 -0.75
N LEU A 133 -12.70 16.54 -1.83
CA LEU A 133 -12.87 15.84 -3.12
C LEU A 133 -12.76 14.32 -2.92
N GLN A 134 -13.68 13.57 -3.52
CA GLN A 134 -13.75 12.10 -3.44
C GLN A 134 -14.00 11.54 -2.01
N GLN A 135 -14.28 12.39 -1.06
CA GLN A 135 -14.70 11.96 0.26
C GLN A 135 -16.13 11.43 0.19
N ILE A 136 -16.34 10.20 0.56
CA ILE A 136 -17.65 9.53 0.52
C ILE A 136 -18.14 9.08 1.90
N GLU A 137 -17.31 9.23 2.90
CA GLU A 137 -17.61 8.86 4.28
C GLU A 137 -18.57 9.87 4.93
N ASP A 138 -19.40 9.37 5.83
CA ASP A 138 -20.27 10.19 6.67
C ASP A 138 -19.43 10.94 7.71
N PRO A 139 -19.42 12.30 7.72
CA PRO A 139 -18.68 13.06 8.72
C PRO A 139 -19.16 12.86 10.15
N SER A 140 -20.38 12.33 10.35
CA SER A 140 -20.92 12.02 11.68
C SER A 140 -20.40 10.67 12.24
N ALA A 141 -19.83 9.82 11.40
CA ALA A 141 -19.25 8.50 11.77
C ALA A 141 -17.74 8.46 11.49
N PRO A 142 -16.93 9.22 12.25
CA PRO A 142 -15.50 9.40 11.95
C PRO A 142 -14.63 8.16 12.17
N ASP A 143 -15.17 7.12 12.77
CA ASP A 143 -14.52 5.83 13.03
C ASP A 143 -14.66 4.83 11.88
N VAL A 144 -15.53 5.12 10.90
CA VAL A 144 -15.76 4.29 9.71
C VAL A 144 -15.29 5.02 8.46
N THR A 145 -14.45 4.36 7.66
CA THR A 145 -14.03 4.90 6.37
C THR A 145 -14.34 3.92 5.24
N ALA A 146 -14.26 4.39 3.99
CA ALA A 146 -14.41 3.53 2.81
C ALA A 146 -13.50 2.30 2.86
N ASN A 147 -12.31 2.45 3.44
CA ASN A 147 -11.34 1.35 3.54
C ASN A 147 -11.77 0.22 4.50
N ASP A 148 -12.77 0.42 5.35
CA ASP A 148 -13.30 -0.68 6.16
C ASP A 148 -13.93 -1.81 5.31
N ALA A 149 -14.26 -1.51 4.04
CA ALA A 149 -14.70 -2.52 3.07
C ALA A 149 -13.62 -3.60 2.77
N PHE A 150 -12.35 -3.32 3.04
CA PHE A 150 -11.29 -4.31 2.88
C PHE A 150 -11.22 -5.32 4.04
N ARG A 151 -11.76 -5.01 5.24
CA ARG A 151 -11.65 -5.89 6.41
C ARG A 151 -12.14 -7.32 6.15
N PRO A 152 -13.34 -7.54 5.60
CA PRO A 152 -13.85 -8.89 5.39
C PRO A 152 -13.18 -9.64 4.23
N VAL A 153 -12.44 -8.94 3.37
CA VAL A 153 -11.86 -9.50 2.15
C VAL A 153 -10.34 -9.53 2.13
N SER A 154 -9.68 -9.13 3.22
CA SER A 154 -8.22 -9.13 3.36
C SER A 154 -7.75 -10.10 4.43
N ARG A 155 -6.57 -10.67 4.27
CA ARG A 155 -5.91 -11.52 5.27
C ARG A 155 -5.30 -10.70 6.41
N PHE A 156 -4.81 -9.53 6.08
CA PHE A 156 -4.30 -8.53 6.99
C PHE A 156 -4.92 -7.18 6.63
N PHE A 157 -5.33 -6.43 7.62
CA PHE A 157 -5.82 -5.06 7.47
C PHE A 157 -5.35 -4.24 8.67
N ASP A 158 -4.75 -3.10 8.39
CA ASP A 158 -4.44 -2.11 9.43
C ASP A 158 -4.64 -0.69 8.87
N ARG A 159 -4.86 0.27 9.77
CA ARG A 159 -4.99 1.69 9.45
C ARG A 159 -3.90 2.44 10.20
N ILE A 160 -2.98 3.03 9.45
CA ILE A 160 -1.85 3.75 10.01
C ILE A 160 -2.27 5.17 10.38
N THR A 161 -2.48 5.43 11.65
CA THR A 161 -2.82 6.75 12.19
C THR A 161 -1.63 7.44 12.87
N ARG A 162 -0.59 6.68 13.20
CA ARG A 162 0.65 7.17 13.82
C ARG A 162 1.87 6.53 13.15
N PRO A 163 2.98 7.28 12.99
CA PRO A 163 4.18 6.75 12.33
C PRO A 163 4.72 5.47 12.96
N GLU A 164 4.65 5.33 14.28
CA GLU A 164 5.19 4.19 15.02
C GLU A 164 4.51 2.87 14.67
N GLN A 165 3.26 2.90 14.19
CA GLN A 165 2.53 1.70 13.76
C GLN A 165 3.20 0.99 12.60
N LEU A 166 3.98 1.71 11.75
CA LEU A 166 4.71 1.09 10.64
C LEU A 166 5.66 -0.01 11.08
N LEU A 167 6.26 0.13 12.27
CA LEU A 167 7.23 -0.84 12.80
C LEU A 167 6.62 -2.23 13.05
N THR A 168 5.30 -2.28 13.25
CA THR A 168 4.55 -3.52 13.49
C THR A 168 3.67 -3.91 12.31
N ALA A 169 3.00 -2.95 11.66
CA ALA A 169 2.05 -3.21 10.58
C ALA A 169 2.73 -3.72 9.31
N LEU A 170 3.80 -3.05 8.84
CA LEU A 170 4.47 -3.45 7.60
C LEU A 170 5.10 -4.86 7.65
N PRO A 171 5.77 -5.29 8.74
CA PRO A 171 6.27 -6.66 8.82
C PRO A 171 5.19 -7.74 8.90
N GLN A 172 3.96 -7.38 9.28
CA GLN A 172 2.83 -8.32 9.37
C GLN A 172 2.02 -8.41 8.07
N ALA A 173 2.06 -7.35 7.26
CA ALA A 173 1.37 -7.28 5.98
C ALA A 173 2.03 -8.15 4.92
#